data_206e1a84808b9dba95dd3314058f6664
#
_entry.id   206e1a84808b9dba95dd3314058f6664
#
_cell.length_a   1.000
_cell.length_b   1.000
_cell.length_c   1.000
_cell.angle_alpha   90.00
_cell.angle_beta   90.00
_cell.angle_gamma   90.00
#
_symmetry.space_group_name_H-M   'P 1'
#
loop_
_entity.id
_entity.type
_entity.pdbx_description
1 polymer ?
#
loop_
_entity_poly.entity_id
_entity_poly.type
_entity_poly.pdbx_seq_one_letter_code
_entity_poly.pdbx_strand_id
1 'polypeptide(L)'
;LINNAGLAAPERQLTEDRIESNFAVNVITPFMLTHLLMDRLKSSSSARVVTLTGGEHPAKIEVDNLQAERSFMGLNTYSHAKLIMMAVMYEFAQRMQGTNVTINVCYPGQASTRMTQSVTPQMAPFILRLLWPLFKLATRADGGQSAAKASRSSVYLASSTEVEGINGKYFDTNSKMVNWPMPVLDPSTRQHLWVMVEKLSRISYTKD
;
A
#
# COMPACT_ATOMS: atom_id res chain seq x y z
N LEU A 1 9.39 -4.41 -10.67
CA LEU A 1 9.50 -3.77 -9.36
C LEU A 1 8.45 -4.32 -8.42
N ILE A 2 8.82 -4.73 -7.21
CA ILE A 2 7.88 -5.16 -6.18
C ILE A 2 8.03 -4.25 -4.96
N ASN A 3 7.02 -3.41 -4.71
CA ASN A 3 6.93 -2.53 -3.54
C ASN A 3 6.32 -3.33 -2.38
N ASN A 4 7.16 -4.12 -1.70
CA ASN A 4 6.75 -5.00 -0.62
C ASN A 4 7.00 -4.39 0.78
N ALA A 5 8.00 -3.52 0.92
CA ALA A 5 8.32 -2.89 2.20
C ALA A 5 7.10 -2.18 2.79
N GLY A 6 6.95 -2.26 4.11
CA GLY A 6 5.85 -1.63 4.83
C GLY A 6 6.21 -1.39 6.28
N LEU A 7 5.61 -0.38 6.87
CA LEU A 7 5.79 0.01 8.27
C LEU A 7 4.43 0.25 8.92
N ALA A 8 4.24 -0.30 10.11
CA ALA A 8 3.17 0.07 11.04
C ALA A 8 3.81 0.58 12.32
N ALA A 9 3.95 1.90 12.45
CA ALA A 9 4.55 2.53 13.62
C ALA A 9 3.59 2.52 14.81
N PRO A 10 4.07 2.31 16.06
CA PRO A 10 3.25 2.35 17.25
C PRO A 10 2.85 3.77 17.66
N GLU A 11 3.64 4.77 17.30
CA GLU A 11 3.48 6.18 17.61
C GLU A 11 3.84 7.05 16.42
N ARG A 12 3.39 8.29 16.40
CA ARG A 12 3.70 9.24 15.34
C ARG A 12 5.16 9.67 15.42
N GLN A 13 5.90 9.37 14.37
CA GLN A 13 7.30 9.76 14.23
C GLN A 13 7.49 10.44 12.88
N LEU A 14 8.39 11.42 12.83
CA LEU A 14 8.75 12.09 11.59
C LEU A 14 10.14 11.61 11.14
N THR A 15 10.28 11.44 9.83
CA THR A 15 11.59 11.26 9.19
C THR A 15 12.42 12.56 9.24
N GLU A 16 13.68 12.50 8.83
CA GLU A 16 14.54 13.69 8.66
C GLU A 16 13.91 14.70 7.69
N ASP A 17 13.19 14.23 6.67
CA ASP A 17 12.42 15.07 5.72
C ASP A 17 11.11 15.59 6.29
N ARG A 18 10.84 15.36 7.60
CA ARG A 18 9.62 15.78 8.31
C ARG A 18 8.33 15.15 7.75
N ILE A 19 8.42 13.96 7.19
CA ILE A 19 7.28 13.17 6.74
C ILE A 19 6.95 12.11 7.79
N GLU A 20 5.64 11.90 8.08
CA GLU A 20 5.21 10.86 9.03
C GLU A 20 5.65 9.47 8.53
N SER A 21 6.19 8.64 9.43
CA SER A 21 6.91 7.42 9.06
C SER A 21 6.06 6.36 8.35
N ASN A 22 4.77 6.17 8.73
CA ASN A 22 3.88 5.28 7.97
C ASN A 22 3.62 5.84 6.57
N PHE A 23 3.40 7.14 6.45
CA PHE A 23 3.18 7.80 5.17
C PHE A 23 4.45 7.75 4.31
N ALA A 24 5.62 8.03 4.88
CA ALA A 24 6.89 7.97 4.18
C ALA A 24 7.16 6.59 3.57
N VAL A 25 7.06 5.53 4.39
CA VAL A 25 7.39 4.17 3.95
C VAL A 25 6.31 3.56 3.07
N ASN A 26 5.02 3.74 3.43
CA ASN A 26 3.93 3.06 2.71
C ASN A 26 3.41 3.82 1.49
N VAL A 27 3.62 5.15 1.39
CA VAL A 27 3.09 5.97 0.29
C VAL A 27 4.21 6.60 -0.53
N ILE A 28 5.05 7.41 0.10
CA ILE A 28 6.08 8.19 -0.61
C ILE A 28 7.13 7.27 -1.23
N THR A 29 7.62 6.27 -0.50
CA THR A 29 8.65 5.35 -1.03
C THR A 29 8.18 4.56 -2.25
N PRO A 30 6.99 3.90 -2.28
CA PRO A 30 6.50 3.25 -3.50
C PRO A 30 6.32 4.20 -4.69
N PHE A 31 5.83 5.42 -4.43
CA PHE A 31 5.70 6.46 -5.45
C PHE A 31 7.07 6.83 -6.03
N MET A 32 8.02 7.19 -5.17
CA MET A 32 9.39 7.59 -5.58
C MET A 32 10.10 6.48 -6.34
N LEU A 33 10.11 5.25 -5.82
CA LEU A 33 10.77 4.12 -6.48
C LEU A 33 10.18 3.84 -7.86
N THR A 34 8.85 3.87 -7.97
CA THR A 34 8.17 3.68 -9.26
C THR A 34 8.53 4.79 -10.23
N HIS A 35 8.54 6.05 -9.77
CA HIS A 35 8.89 7.20 -10.60
C HIS A 35 10.37 7.17 -11.04
N LEU A 36 11.30 7.02 -10.11
CA LEU A 36 12.74 7.05 -10.36
C LEU A 36 13.22 5.89 -11.26
N LEU A 37 12.51 4.77 -11.25
CA LEU A 37 12.81 3.63 -12.10
C LEU A 37 12.02 3.63 -13.42
N MET A 38 11.17 4.64 -13.68
CA MET A 38 10.24 4.64 -14.80
C MET A 38 10.93 4.50 -16.16
N ASP A 39 12.03 5.20 -16.39
CA ASP A 39 12.77 5.10 -17.67
C ASP A 39 13.31 3.70 -17.90
N ARG A 40 13.79 3.04 -16.84
CA ARG A 40 14.26 1.64 -16.90
C ARG A 40 13.10 0.66 -17.10
N LEU A 41 11.95 0.93 -16.50
CA LEU A 41 10.74 0.14 -16.71
C LEU A 41 10.24 0.29 -18.15
N LYS A 42 10.17 1.50 -18.68
CA LYS A 42 9.76 1.77 -20.06
C LYS A 42 10.75 1.15 -21.09
N SER A 43 12.03 1.05 -20.78
CA SER A 43 13.04 0.44 -21.68
C SER A 43 13.00 -1.09 -21.70
N SER A 44 12.27 -1.74 -20.81
CA SER A 44 12.05 -3.19 -20.82
C SER A 44 11.00 -3.57 -21.86
N SER A 45 11.04 -4.78 -22.40
CA SER A 45 10.00 -5.29 -23.32
C SER A 45 8.62 -5.43 -22.66
N SER A 46 8.59 -5.77 -21.37
CA SER A 46 7.39 -5.88 -20.53
C SER A 46 7.77 -5.60 -19.09
N ALA A 47 7.23 -4.54 -18.52
CA ALA A 47 7.54 -4.13 -17.16
C ALA A 47 6.32 -4.22 -16.23
N ARG A 48 6.55 -4.69 -15.01
CA ARG A 48 5.51 -4.87 -14.01
C ARG A 48 5.90 -4.20 -12.69
N VAL A 49 5.00 -3.37 -12.19
CA VAL A 49 5.08 -2.82 -10.83
C VAL A 49 3.98 -3.46 -10.00
N VAL A 50 4.38 -4.14 -8.93
CA VAL A 50 3.48 -4.81 -8.00
C VAL A 50 3.62 -4.16 -6.64
N THR A 51 2.54 -3.65 -6.07
CA THR A 51 2.55 -3.00 -4.75
C THR A 51 1.65 -3.75 -3.77
N LEU A 52 2.16 -4.03 -2.58
CA LEU A 52 1.44 -4.79 -1.56
C LEU A 52 0.67 -3.85 -0.62
N THR A 53 -0.63 -4.16 -0.43
CA THR A 53 -1.51 -3.41 0.48
C THR A 53 -1.77 -4.16 1.79
N GLY A 54 -2.52 -3.53 2.71
CA GLY A 54 -3.08 -4.15 3.91
C GLY A 54 -4.46 -4.76 3.63
N GLY A 55 -5.06 -5.41 4.64
CA GLY A 55 -6.34 -6.10 4.49
C GLY A 55 -7.56 -5.21 4.70
N GLU A 56 -7.56 -4.45 5.78
CA GLU A 56 -8.68 -3.57 6.12
C GLU A 56 -8.36 -2.14 5.71
N HIS A 57 -9.37 -1.47 5.17
CA HIS A 57 -9.25 -0.09 4.72
C HIS A 57 -10.35 0.76 5.33
N PRO A 58 -10.04 2.01 5.74
CA PRO A 58 -11.06 2.94 6.19
C PRO A 58 -12.05 3.27 5.08
N ALA A 59 -13.26 3.68 5.46
CA ALA A 59 -14.33 4.01 4.52
C ALA A 59 -14.06 5.27 3.68
N LYS A 60 -13.09 6.09 4.09
CA LYS A 60 -12.71 7.34 3.39
C LYS A 60 -11.22 7.62 3.50
N ILE A 61 -10.72 8.43 2.58
CA ILE A 61 -9.40 9.05 2.66
C ILE A 61 -9.56 10.45 3.25
N GLU A 62 -8.87 10.72 4.37
CA GLU A 62 -8.85 12.02 5.02
C GLU A 62 -7.75 12.90 4.41
N VAL A 63 -8.09 13.61 3.33
CA VAL A 63 -7.11 14.39 2.54
C VAL A 63 -6.44 15.52 3.33
N ASP A 64 -7.06 16.03 4.37
CA ASP A 64 -6.52 17.07 5.28
C ASP A 64 -5.83 16.49 6.51
N ASN A 65 -5.60 15.18 6.56
CA ASN A 65 -4.92 14.49 7.65
C ASN A 65 -4.02 13.35 7.14
N LEU A 66 -3.35 13.56 6.02
CA LEU A 66 -2.58 12.52 5.33
C LEU A 66 -1.44 11.97 6.18
N GLN A 67 -0.84 12.81 7.00
CA GLN A 67 0.29 12.47 7.86
C GLN A 67 -0.12 12.37 9.35
N ALA A 68 -1.40 12.12 9.61
CA ALA A 68 -1.94 11.96 10.96
C ALA A 68 -1.57 13.12 11.91
N GLU A 69 -1.60 14.37 11.41
CA GLU A 69 -1.26 15.57 12.19
C GLU A 69 -2.29 15.84 13.28
N ARG A 70 -3.57 15.54 13.03
CA ARG A 70 -4.67 15.78 13.97
C ARG A 70 -4.86 14.65 14.95
N SER A 71 -4.65 13.41 14.50
CA SER A 71 -4.82 12.22 15.34
C SER A 71 -4.01 11.07 14.76
N PHE A 72 -3.26 10.41 15.62
CA PHE A 72 -2.52 9.20 15.29
C PHE A 72 -3.08 8.02 16.06
N MET A 73 -3.40 6.94 15.35
CA MET A 73 -3.85 5.68 15.95
C MET A 73 -3.24 4.51 15.17
N GLY A 74 -2.08 4.06 15.61
CA GLY A 74 -1.24 2.99 15.06
C GLY A 74 -1.79 2.24 13.84
N LEU A 75 -2.65 1.24 14.07
CA LEU A 75 -3.19 0.42 12.98
C LEU A 75 -4.11 1.19 12.03
N ASN A 76 -4.90 2.15 12.54
CA ASN A 76 -5.78 2.96 11.69
C ASN A 76 -4.96 3.88 10.78
N THR A 77 -3.91 4.51 11.32
CA THR A 77 -2.98 5.35 10.54
C THR A 77 -2.26 4.51 9.47
N TYR A 78 -1.81 3.30 9.81
CA TYR A 78 -1.26 2.36 8.85
C TYR A 78 -2.26 2.00 7.74
N SER A 79 -3.50 1.61 8.11
CA SER A 79 -4.54 1.26 7.14
C SER A 79 -4.91 2.44 6.24
N HIS A 80 -4.93 3.65 6.78
CA HIS A 80 -5.15 4.89 6.01
C HIS A 80 -4.02 5.13 5.01
N ALA A 81 -2.75 5.00 5.43
CA ALA A 81 -1.60 5.12 4.53
C ALA A 81 -1.64 4.06 3.41
N LYS A 82 -2.06 2.81 3.71
CA LYS A 82 -2.22 1.77 2.69
C LYS A 82 -3.35 2.08 1.70
N LEU A 83 -4.46 2.67 2.15
CA LEU A 83 -5.54 3.11 1.25
C LEU A 83 -5.09 4.27 0.35
N ILE A 84 -4.35 5.24 0.89
CA ILE A 84 -3.76 6.33 0.10
C ILE A 84 -2.79 5.76 -0.95
N MET A 85 -1.92 4.85 -0.57
CA MET A 85 -1.00 4.18 -1.49
C MET A 85 -1.76 3.48 -2.64
N MET A 86 -2.88 2.81 -2.35
CA MET A 86 -3.71 2.18 -3.38
C MET A 86 -4.24 3.22 -4.38
N ALA A 87 -4.72 4.38 -3.90
CA ALA A 87 -5.21 5.46 -4.76
C ALA A 87 -4.09 6.06 -5.62
N VAL A 88 -2.91 6.27 -5.06
CA VAL A 88 -1.73 6.78 -5.78
C VAL A 88 -1.26 5.77 -6.84
N MET A 89 -1.21 4.47 -6.53
CA MET A 89 -0.82 3.45 -7.50
C MET A 89 -1.87 3.25 -8.60
N TYR A 90 -3.16 3.37 -8.27
CA TYR A 90 -4.22 3.37 -9.28
C TYR A 90 -4.07 4.55 -10.23
N GLU A 91 -3.85 5.77 -9.72
CA GLU A 91 -3.59 6.95 -10.55
C GLU A 91 -2.34 6.77 -11.41
N PHE A 92 -1.27 6.19 -10.85
CA PHE A 92 -0.06 5.87 -11.60
C PHE A 92 -0.37 4.90 -12.76
N ALA A 93 -1.17 3.86 -12.50
CA ALA A 93 -1.61 2.91 -13.53
C ALA A 93 -2.40 3.60 -14.66
N GLN A 94 -3.27 4.59 -14.33
CA GLN A 94 -4.00 5.36 -15.33
C GLN A 94 -3.06 6.19 -16.22
N ARG A 95 -2.02 6.78 -15.63
CA ARG A 95 -1.00 7.55 -16.35
C ARG A 95 -0.10 6.70 -17.24
N MET A 96 0.04 5.41 -16.93
CA MET A 96 0.82 4.45 -17.71
C MET A 96 0.02 3.73 -18.80
N GLN A 97 -1.25 4.08 -19.00
CA GLN A 97 -2.05 3.50 -20.10
C GLN A 97 -1.37 3.74 -21.47
N GLY A 98 -1.34 2.69 -22.28
CA GLY A 98 -0.71 2.73 -23.60
C GLY A 98 0.81 2.52 -23.60
N THR A 99 1.42 2.32 -22.44
CA THR A 99 2.84 1.95 -22.32
C THR A 99 3.01 0.44 -22.09
N ASN A 100 4.24 -0.04 -22.14
CA ASN A 100 4.62 -1.42 -21.77
C ASN A 100 4.73 -1.66 -20.24
N VAL A 101 4.40 -0.66 -19.42
CA VAL A 101 4.48 -0.74 -17.96
C VAL A 101 3.10 -1.00 -17.36
N THR A 102 2.94 -2.07 -16.63
CA THR A 102 1.72 -2.37 -15.86
C THR A 102 1.93 -2.17 -14.38
N ILE A 103 0.94 -1.59 -13.71
CA ILE A 103 0.98 -1.30 -12.27
C ILE A 103 -0.27 -1.92 -11.62
N ASN A 104 -0.07 -2.86 -10.70
CA ASN A 104 -1.15 -3.54 -10.03
C ASN A 104 -0.88 -3.60 -8.51
N VAL A 105 -1.95 -3.73 -7.74
CA VAL A 105 -1.89 -3.84 -6.29
C VAL A 105 -2.39 -5.22 -5.86
N CYS A 106 -1.78 -5.82 -4.84
CA CYS A 106 -2.29 -7.06 -4.27
C CYS A 106 -2.31 -7.04 -2.74
N TYR A 107 -3.29 -7.74 -2.19
CA TYR A 107 -3.34 -8.05 -0.78
C TYR A 107 -2.68 -9.41 -0.51
N PRO A 108 -1.59 -9.45 0.26
CA PRO A 108 -0.86 -10.69 0.52
C PRO A 108 -1.54 -11.59 1.56
N GLY A 109 -2.57 -11.10 2.25
CA GLY A 109 -3.12 -11.74 3.45
C GLY A 109 -2.34 -11.39 4.73
N GLN A 110 -2.81 -11.91 5.84
CA GLN A 110 -2.16 -11.75 7.13
C GLN A 110 -0.97 -12.72 7.22
N ALA A 111 0.23 -12.21 6.98
CA ALA A 111 1.45 -12.99 7.12
C ALA A 111 2.03 -12.82 8.53
N SER A 112 2.56 -13.92 9.09
CA SER A 112 3.39 -13.83 10.30
C SER A 112 4.74 -13.22 9.92
N THR A 113 4.86 -11.90 10.10
CA THR A 113 6.07 -11.14 9.81
C THR A 113 6.56 -10.42 11.07
N ARG A 114 7.79 -9.89 11.04
CA ARG A 114 8.28 -9.04 12.12
C ARG A 114 7.34 -7.88 12.41
N MET A 115 6.76 -7.28 11.37
CA MET A 115 5.79 -6.18 11.50
C MET A 115 4.52 -6.62 12.25
N THR A 116 3.92 -7.77 11.92
CA THR A 116 2.73 -8.27 12.62
C THR A 116 3.03 -8.72 14.06
N GLN A 117 4.26 -9.19 14.32
CA GLN A 117 4.71 -9.56 15.67
C GLN A 117 5.00 -8.32 16.55
N SER A 118 5.37 -7.18 15.96
CA SER A 118 5.61 -5.92 16.67
C SER A 118 4.34 -5.14 17.01
N VAL A 119 3.16 -5.58 16.55
CA VAL A 119 1.88 -4.96 16.89
C VAL A 119 1.61 -5.10 18.39
N THR A 120 1.39 -3.97 19.05
CA THR A 120 1.12 -3.89 20.49
C THR A 120 -0.34 -3.47 20.75
N PRO A 121 -0.88 -3.73 21.95
CA PRO A 121 -2.24 -3.30 22.31
C PRO A 121 -2.45 -1.79 22.14
N GLN A 122 -1.40 -0.98 22.35
CA GLN A 122 -1.45 0.47 22.25
C GLN A 122 -1.75 0.96 20.82
N MET A 123 -1.42 0.16 19.81
CA MET A 123 -1.70 0.45 18.40
C MET A 123 -3.18 0.22 18.02
N ALA A 124 -3.93 -0.47 18.86
CA ALA A 124 -5.33 -0.81 18.64
C ALA A 124 -6.27 0.20 19.33
N PRO A 125 -7.51 0.39 18.82
CA PRO A 125 -8.55 1.15 19.51
C PRO A 125 -8.78 0.65 20.94
N PHE A 126 -9.17 1.56 21.85
CA PHE A 126 -9.28 1.27 23.30
C PHE A 126 -10.13 0.02 23.60
N ILE A 127 -11.24 -0.16 22.91
CA ILE A 127 -12.14 -1.32 23.10
C ILE A 127 -11.41 -2.64 22.78
N LEU A 128 -10.59 -2.67 21.72
CA LEU A 128 -9.83 -3.85 21.34
C LEU A 128 -8.66 -4.14 22.28
N ARG A 129 -8.18 -3.14 23.04
CA ARG A 129 -7.14 -3.35 24.06
C ARG A 129 -7.63 -4.25 25.20
N LEU A 130 -8.89 -4.10 25.58
CA LEU A 130 -9.50 -4.94 26.62
C LEU A 130 -9.64 -6.40 26.15
N LEU A 131 -9.87 -6.62 24.87
CA LEU A 131 -10.01 -7.95 24.25
C LEU A 131 -8.68 -8.49 23.70
N TRP A 132 -7.57 -7.78 23.90
CA TRP A 132 -6.26 -8.15 23.37
C TRP A 132 -5.78 -9.57 23.68
N PRO A 133 -5.97 -10.12 24.90
CA PRO A 133 -5.61 -11.50 25.20
C PRO A 133 -6.37 -12.51 24.34
N LEU A 134 -7.67 -12.28 24.11
CA LEU A 134 -8.52 -13.11 23.25
C LEU A 134 -8.10 -12.96 21.77
N PHE A 135 -7.80 -11.73 21.33
CA PHE A 135 -7.29 -11.47 20.00
C PHE A 135 -5.94 -12.18 19.75
N LYS A 136 -5.02 -12.12 20.71
CA LYS A 136 -3.74 -12.87 20.63
C LYS A 136 -3.95 -14.38 20.58
N LEU A 137 -4.92 -14.91 21.32
CA LEU A 137 -5.23 -16.33 21.30
C LEU A 137 -5.79 -16.76 19.95
N ALA A 138 -6.74 -15.99 19.41
CA ALA A 138 -7.33 -16.23 18.09
C ALA A 138 -6.28 -16.15 16.96
N THR A 139 -5.43 -15.13 16.97
CA THR A 139 -4.39 -14.95 15.94
C THR A 139 -3.24 -15.96 16.07
N ARG A 140 -2.99 -16.52 17.26
CA ARG A 140 -2.06 -17.65 17.46
C ARG A 140 -2.62 -18.95 16.93
N ALA A 141 -3.92 -19.19 17.08
CA ALA A 141 -4.58 -20.42 16.62
C ALA A 141 -4.56 -20.53 15.09
N ASP A 142 -4.68 -19.40 14.37
CA ASP A 142 -4.63 -19.38 12.90
C ASP A 142 -3.20 -19.39 12.32
N GLY A 143 -2.16 -19.40 13.17
CA GLY A 143 -0.76 -19.62 12.78
C GLY A 143 -0.16 -18.61 11.79
N GLY A 144 -0.84 -17.55 11.42
CA GLY A 144 -0.45 -16.62 10.36
C GLY A 144 -0.09 -17.35 9.06
N GLN A 145 -0.40 -16.81 7.92
CA GLN A 145 0.03 -17.43 6.66
C GLN A 145 1.57 -17.50 6.63
N SER A 146 2.12 -18.62 6.16
CA SER A 146 3.55 -18.69 5.88
C SER A 146 3.95 -17.61 4.86
N ALA A 147 5.18 -17.11 4.93
CA ALA A 147 5.69 -16.14 3.95
C ALA A 147 5.50 -16.62 2.50
N ALA A 148 5.67 -17.93 2.27
CA ALA A 148 5.43 -18.55 0.96
C ALA A 148 3.96 -18.46 0.51
N LYS A 149 2.99 -18.56 1.41
CA LYS A 149 1.56 -18.41 1.07
C LYS A 149 1.23 -16.93 0.84
N ALA A 150 1.75 -16.04 1.68
CA ALA A 150 1.53 -14.60 1.56
C ALA A 150 2.17 -13.99 0.29
N SER A 151 3.25 -14.57 -0.23
CA SER A 151 3.90 -14.09 -1.45
C SER A 151 3.23 -14.55 -2.76
N ARG A 152 2.26 -15.47 -2.71
CA ARG A 152 1.66 -16.07 -3.93
C ARG A 152 1.14 -15.02 -4.90
N SER A 153 0.30 -14.08 -4.42
CA SER A 153 -0.30 -13.05 -5.29
C SER A 153 0.75 -12.11 -5.88
N SER A 154 1.77 -11.71 -5.10
CA SER A 154 2.82 -10.84 -5.61
C SER A 154 3.74 -11.55 -6.61
N VAL A 155 4.07 -12.83 -6.37
CA VAL A 155 4.84 -13.65 -7.30
C VAL A 155 4.04 -13.89 -8.59
N TYR A 156 2.76 -14.27 -8.48
CA TYR A 156 1.87 -14.43 -9.62
C TYR A 156 1.82 -13.17 -10.50
N LEU A 157 1.59 -12.00 -9.89
CA LEU A 157 1.56 -10.74 -10.62
C LEU A 157 2.90 -10.37 -11.26
N ALA A 158 4.00 -10.75 -10.63
CA ALA A 158 5.34 -10.45 -11.14
C ALA A 158 5.77 -11.36 -12.30
N SER A 159 5.30 -12.63 -12.34
CA SER A 159 5.88 -13.66 -13.23
C SER A 159 4.90 -14.40 -14.14
N SER A 160 3.60 -14.45 -13.82
CA SER A 160 2.62 -15.20 -14.63
C SER A 160 2.36 -14.52 -15.97
N THR A 161 2.27 -15.32 -17.04
CA THR A 161 1.83 -14.85 -18.36
C THR A 161 0.34 -14.51 -18.41
N GLU A 162 -0.47 -15.08 -17.53
CA GLU A 162 -1.92 -14.84 -17.45
C GLU A 162 -2.29 -13.39 -17.10
N VAL A 163 -1.36 -12.65 -16.50
CA VAL A 163 -1.55 -11.24 -16.13
C VAL A 163 -0.75 -10.28 -17.01
N GLU A 164 -0.26 -10.76 -18.15
CA GLU A 164 0.43 -9.91 -19.10
C GLU A 164 -0.51 -8.84 -19.65
N GLY A 165 -0.05 -7.58 -19.69
CA GLY A 165 -0.86 -6.44 -20.13
C GLY A 165 -1.97 -6.02 -19.15
N ILE A 166 -2.23 -6.76 -18.08
CA ILE A 166 -3.23 -6.35 -17.06
C ILE A 166 -2.68 -5.19 -16.24
N ASN A 167 -3.36 -4.05 -16.32
CA ASN A 167 -2.96 -2.80 -15.67
C ASN A 167 -4.09 -2.22 -14.82
N GLY A 168 -3.75 -1.58 -13.70
CA GLY A 168 -4.69 -0.86 -12.84
C GLY A 168 -5.68 -1.78 -12.12
N LYS A 169 -5.27 -2.99 -11.73
CA LYS A 169 -6.14 -3.96 -11.05
C LYS A 169 -5.68 -4.22 -9.61
N TYR A 170 -6.67 -4.59 -8.80
CA TYR A 170 -6.48 -5.03 -7.42
C TYR A 170 -6.75 -6.54 -7.30
N PHE A 171 -5.86 -7.24 -6.61
CA PHE A 171 -5.90 -8.69 -6.48
C PHE A 171 -5.95 -9.12 -5.01
N ASP A 172 -6.72 -10.16 -4.72
CA ASP A 172 -6.83 -10.76 -3.40
C ASP A 172 -5.70 -11.76 -3.10
N THR A 173 -5.79 -12.41 -1.94
CA THR A 173 -4.85 -13.46 -1.48
C THR A 173 -4.80 -14.69 -2.37
N ASN A 174 -5.83 -14.92 -3.19
CA ASN A 174 -5.95 -16.05 -4.12
C ASN A 174 -5.56 -15.66 -5.55
N SER A 175 -4.94 -14.49 -5.74
CA SER A 175 -4.58 -13.94 -7.04
C SER A 175 -5.78 -13.70 -7.97
N LYS A 176 -6.96 -13.45 -7.39
CA LYS A 176 -8.17 -13.09 -8.14
C LYS A 176 -8.34 -11.59 -8.17
N MET A 177 -8.72 -11.05 -9.32
CA MET A 177 -9.11 -9.64 -9.44
C MET A 177 -10.36 -9.37 -8.60
N VAL A 178 -10.31 -8.32 -7.80
CA VAL A 178 -11.40 -7.85 -6.95
C VAL A 178 -11.65 -6.36 -7.17
N ASN A 179 -12.79 -5.88 -6.71
CA ASN A 179 -13.12 -4.47 -6.80
C ASN A 179 -12.20 -3.63 -5.92
N TRP A 180 -11.84 -2.45 -6.42
CA TRP A 180 -11.16 -1.45 -5.63
C TRP A 180 -12.06 -0.94 -4.51
N PRO A 181 -11.51 -0.58 -3.34
CA PRO A 181 -12.24 0.21 -2.34
C PRO A 181 -12.77 1.51 -2.96
N MET A 182 -14.02 1.86 -2.67
CA MET A 182 -14.68 3.03 -3.27
C MET A 182 -13.87 4.33 -3.17
N PRO A 183 -13.17 4.65 -2.04
CA PRO A 183 -12.37 5.88 -1.96
C PRO A 183 -11.21 5.95 -2.97
N VAL A 184 -10.72 4.79 -3.43
CA VAL A 184 -9.66 4.71 -4.45
C VAL A 184 -10.16 5.16 -5.82
N LEU A 185 -11.45 4.98 -6.09
CA LEU A 185 -12.03 5.27 -7.41
C LEU A 185 -12.42 6.74 -7.60
N ASP A 186 -12.45 7.55 -6.52
CA ASP A 186 -12.78 8.97 -6.62
C ASP A 186 -11.68 9.78 -7.35
N PRO A 187 -11.97 10.34 -8.55
CA PRO A 187 -10.96 11.04 -9.35
C PRO A 187 -10.42 12.30 -8.68
N SER A 188 -11.26 13.03 -7.95
CA SER A 188 -10.86 14.28 -7.30
C SER A 188 -9.88 14.01 -6.15
N THR A 189 -10.15 13.01 -5.35
CA THR A 189 -9.25 12.54 -4.29
C THR A 189 -7.92 12.07 -4.88
N ARG A 190 -7.93 11.27 -5.94
CA ARG A 190 -6.68 10.80 -6.57
C ARG A 190 -5.83 11.95 -7.10
N GLN A 191 -6.45 12.92 -7.78
CA GLN A 191 -5.73 14.08 -8.29
C GLN A 191 -5.11 14.91 -7.16
N HIS A 192 -5.85 15.12 -6.06
CA HIS A 192 -5.33 15.81 -4.88
C HIS A 192 -4.14 15.06 -4.28
N LEU A 193 -4.28 13.76 -4.07
CA LEU A 193 -3.21 12.91 -3.54
C LEU A 193 -1.97 12.93 -4.44
N TRP A 194 -2.16 12.90 -5.76
CA TRP A 194 -1.04 12.96 -6.71
C TRP A 194 -0.21 14.22 -6.51
N VAL A 195 -0.87 15.39 -6.49
CA VAL A 195 -0.19 16.68 -6.26
C VAL A 195 0.53 16.70 -4.91
N MET A 196 -0.09 16.12 -3.88
CA MET A 196 0.52 16.06 -2.54
C MET A 196 1.75 15.16 -2.49
N VAL A 197 1.72 13.98 -3.12
CA VAL A 197 2.89 13.08 -3.12
C VAL A 197 4.03 13.63 -3.97
N GLU A 198 3.75 14.30 -5.10
CA GLU A 198 4.77 15.02 -5.88
C GLU A 198 5.45 16.10 -5.02
N LYS A 199 4.66 16.92 -4.34
CA LYS A 199 5.17 17.99 -3.48
C LYS A 199 6.03 17.45 -2.34
N LEU A 200 5.56 16.40 -1.64
CA LEU A 200 6.26 15.83 -0.49
C LEU A 200 7.52 15.05 -0.89
N SER A 201 7.48 14.36 -2.02
CA SER A 201 8.63 13.63 -2.56
C SER A 201 9.65 14.54 -3.26
N ARG A 202 9.29 15.80 -3.54
CA ARG A 202 10.06 16.74 -4.38
C ARG A 202 10.34 16.21 -5.78
N ILE A 203 9.46 15.33 -6.27
CA ILE A 203 9.53 14.73 -7.59
C ILE A 203 8.27 15.18 -8.36
N SER A 204 8.45 15.69 -9.57
CA SER A 204 7.33 16.04 -10.47
C SER A 204 7.28 15.04 -11.61
N TYR A 205 6.11 14.45 -11.84
CA TYR A 205 5.87 13.60 -12.99
C TYR A 205 5.48 14.48 -14.19
N THR A 206 6.42 14.67 -15.12
CA THR A 206 6.13 15.24 -16.43
C THR A 206 5.67 14.10 -17.35
N LYS A 207 4.47 14.22 -17.90
CA LYS A 207 3.99 13.31 -18.93
C LYS A 207 4.65 13.76 -20.25
N ASP A 208 5.64 12.99 -20.71
CA ASP A 208 6.21 13.14 -22.07
C ASP A 208 5.22 12.63 -23.11
#